data_a039acc2fdcc707f8ff3b4770e61db0b
#
_entry.id   a039acc2fdcc707f8ff3b4770e61db0b
#
_cell.length_a   1.000
_cell.length_b   1.000
_cell.length_c   1.000
_cell.angle_alpha   90.00
_cell.angle_beta   90.00
_cell.angle_gamma   90.00
#
_symmetry.space_group_name_H-M   'P 1'
#
loop_
_entity.id
_entity.type
_entity.pdbx_description
1 polymer ?
#
loop_
_entity_poly.entity_id
_entity_poly.type
_entity_poly.pdbx_seq_one_letter_code
_entity_poly.pdbx_strand_id
1 'polypeptide(L)'
;MNESVFPRISATQRSKEAWETLKVVYQGMEKVKTAKLQLLRRDFETLCMKESDSVDIFFTHVIGIVNHIRSHGETLEERRIVEKLLRSLPSKFDVIVTTIEETRDLTKFSVDELHASLMTHEQRLGRSENSSLEHAFKTQMSF
;
A
#
# COMPACT_ATOMS: atom_id res chain seq x y z
N MET A 1 -0.06 -64.49 -8.90
CA MET A 1 -0.72 -64.12 -7.65
C MET A 1 -0.21 -62.92 -6.99
N ASN A 2 1.06 -62.71 -6.99
CA ASN A 2 1.62 -61.47 -6.46
C ASN A 2 1.24 -60.23 -7.30
N GLU A 3 0.92 -60.42 -8.57
CA GLU A 3 0.53 -59.37 -9.48
C GLU A 3 -0.82 -58.73 -9.13
N SER A 4 -1.74 -59.45 -8.48
CA SER A 4 -3.02 -58.87 -8.08
C SER A 4 -2.95 -58.10 -6.78
N VAL A 5 -1.99 -58.41 -5.91
CA VAL A 5 -1.76 -57.74 -4.64
C VAL A 5 -0.86 -56.52 -4.82
N PHE A 6 0.12 -56.63 -5.69
CA PHE A 6 1.12 -55.62 -5.95
C PHE A 6 0.52 -54.28 -6.44
N PRO A 7 -0.38 -54.25 -7.44
CA PRO A 7 -1.01 -53.01 -7.85
C PRO A 7 -1.82 -52.33 -6.75
N ARG A 8 -2.44 -53.16 -5.89
CA ARG A 8 -3.26 -52.64 -4.77
C ARG A 8 -2.42 -51.94 -3.72
N ILE A 9 -1.28 -52.50 -3.34
CA ILE A 9 -0.33 -51.90 -2.43
C ILE A 9 0.27 -50.64 -3.06
N SER A 10 0.62 -50.72 -4.34
CA SER A 10 1.15 -49.57 -5.10
C SER A 10 0.16 -48.41 -5.17
N ALA A 11 -1.13 -48.65 -5.38
CA ALA A 11 -2.17 -47.65 -5.42
C ALA A 11 -2.34 -46.95 -4.05
N THR A 12 -2.34 -47.73 -2.97
CA THR A 12 -2.44 -47.21 -1.60
C THR A 12 -1.20 -46.34 -1.27
N GLN A 13 -0.04 -46.83 -1.64
CA GLN A 13 1.21 -46.16 -1.41
C GLN A 13 1.29 -44.86 -2.23
N ARG A 14 0.84 -44.86 -3.47
CA ARG A 14 0.77 -43.67 -4.33
C ARG A 14 -0.19 -42.64 -3.75
N SER A 15 -1.33 -43.06 -3.24
CA SER A 15 -2.28 -42.14 -2.59
C SER A 15 -1.66 -41.47 -1.37
N LYS A 16 -0.94 -42.24 -0.58
CA LYS A 16 -0.26 -41.74 0.62
C LYS A 16 0.86 -40.78 0.26
N GLU A 17 1.69 -41.10 -0.72
CA GLU A 17 2.76 -40.27 -1.23
C GLU A 17 2.21 -38.98 -1.86
N ALA A 18 1.12 -39.07 -2.63
CA ALA A 18 0.45 -37.93 -3.22
C ALA A 18 -0.08 -36.99 -2.14
N TRP A 19 -0.68 -37.53 -1.09
CA TRP A 19 -1.17 -36.77 0.05
C TRP A 19 -0.02 -36.05 0.78
N GLU A 20 1.06 -36.74 1.06
CA GLU A 20 2.24 -36.16 1.70
C GLU A 20 2.89 -35.07 0.83
N THR A 21 2.98 -35.30 -0.48
CA THR A 21 3.48 -34.33 -1.44
C THR A 21 2.61 -33.07 -1.46
N LEU A 22 1.28 -33.24 -1.52
CA LEU A 22 0.34 -32.13 -1.46
C LEU A 22 0.48 -31.33 -0.15
N LYS A 23 0.66 -32.03 0.95
CA LYS A 23 0.84 -31.41 2.26
C LYS A 23 2.13 -30.57 2.31
N VAL A 24 3.23 -31.10 1.78
CA VAL A 24 4.51 -30.39 1.72
C VAL A 24 4.40 -29.18 0.80
N VAL A 25 3.78 -29.31 -0.37
CA VAL A 25 3.56 -28.21 -1.31
C VAL A 25 2.70 -27.13 -0.67
N TYR A 26 1.61 -27.52 -0.02
CA TYR A 26 0.72 -26.59 0.67
C TYR A 26 1.45 -25.82 1.77
N GLN A 27 2.23 -26.49 2.59
CA GLN A 27 3.03 -25.85 3.63
C GLN A 27 4.07 -24.89 3.04
N GLY A 28 4.70 -25.26 1.93
CA GLY A 28 5.64 -24.40 1.21
C GLY A 28 4.95 -23.14 0.65
N MET A 29 3.77 -23.30 0.08
CA MET A 29 2.97 -22.17 -0.41
C MET A 29 2.54 -21.24 0.72
N GLU A 30 2.15 -21.78 1.87
CA GLU A 30 1.78 -20.98 3.05
C GLU A 30 2.98 -20.20 3.59
N LYS A 31 4.16 -20.78 3.62
CA LYS A 31 5.39 -20.09 4.02
C LYS A 31 5.73 -18.94 3.09
N VAL A 32 5.63 -19.16 1.77
CA VAL A 32 5.87 -18.12 0.76
C VAL A 32 4.86 -17.00 0.90
N LYS A 33 3.58 -17.34 1.09
CA LYS A 33 2.50 -16.37 1.29
C LYS A 33 2.74 -15.52 2.54
N THR A 34 3.15 -16.14 3.65
CA THR A 34 3.46 -15.44 4.89
C THR A 34 4.65 -14.49 4.72
N ALA A 35 5.70 -14.95 4.03
CA ALA A 35 6.86 -14.12 3.74
C ALA A 35 6.51 -12.91 2.87
N LYS A 36 5.71 -13.11 1.83
CA LYS A 36 5.23 -12.02 0.97
C LYS A 36 4.39 -11.02 1.77
N LEU A 37 3.52 -11.51 2.63
CA LEU A 37 2.69 -10.65 3.47
C LEU A 37 3.53 -9.81 4.43
N GLN A 38 4.57 -10.39 5.02
CA GLN A 38 5.50 -9.66 5.90
C GLN A 38 6.25 -8.56 5.13
N LEU A 39 6.69 -8.85 3.90
CA LEU A 39 7.33 -7.86 3.05
C LEU A 39 6.37 -6.71 2.71
N LEU A 40 5.13 -7.03 2.38
CA LEU A 40 4.10 -6.02 2.09
C LEU A 40 3.79 -5.15 3.32
N ARG A 41 3.71 -5.75 4.50
CA ARG A 41 3.53 -5.01 5.76
C ARG A 41 4.71 -4.07 6.00
N ARG A 42 5.92 -4.54 5.75
CA ARG A 42 7.12 -3.72 5.88
C ARG A 42 7.09 -2.55 4.88
N ASP A 43 6.74 -2.82 3.62
CA ASP A 43 6.60 -1.79 2.61
C ASP A 43 5.56 -0.75 3.03
N PHE A 44 4.44 -1.18 3.58
CA PHE A 44 3.41 -0.30 4.11
C PHE A 44 3.92 0.55 5.28
N GLU A 45 4.62 -0.06 6.24
CA GLU A 45 5.12 0.65 7.42
C GLU A 45 6.25 1.64 7.08
N THR A 46 7.00 1.39 6.01
CA THR A 46 8.09 2.25 5.57
C THR A 46 7.70 3.26 4.48
N LEU A 47 6.41 3.33 4.14
CA LEU A 47 5.92 4.29 3.15
C LEU A 47 6.29 5.72 3.52
N CYS A 48 6.82 6.44 2.54
CA CYS A 48 7.16 7.85 2.68
C CYS A 48 7.05 8.51 1.30
N MET A 49 6.29 9.57 1.22
CA MET A 49 6.18 10.39 0.02
C MET A 49 7.42 11.27 -0.11
N LYS A 50 8.08 11.22 -1.25
CA LYS A 50 9.23 12.07 -1.55
C LYS A 50 8.77 13.46 -1.95
N GLU A 51 9.62 14.46 -1.76
CA GLU A 51 9.34 15.83 -2.19
C GLU A 51 9.09 15.93 -3.69
N SER A 52 9.73 15.07 -4.48
CA SER A 52 9.57 15.01 -5.93
C SER A 52 8.33 14.24 -6.39
N ASP A 53 7.66 13.51 -5.50
CA ASP A 53 6.48 12.72 -5.85
C ASP A 53 5.24 13.61 -5.93
N SER A 54 4.35 13.30 -6.88
CA SER A 54 3.01 13.88 -6.86
C SER A 54 2.09 13.07 -5.93
N VAL A 55 1.02 13.70 -5.47
CA VAL A 55 -0.01 13.04 -4.66
C VAL A 55 -0.56 11.81 -5.38
N ASP A 56 -0.88 11.93 -6.67
CA ASP A 56 -1.42 10.83 -7.47
C ASP A 56 -0.47 9.63 -7.53
N ILE A 57 0.80 9.87 -7.78
CA ILE A 57 1.80 8.80 -7.87
C ILE A 57 1.94 8.10 -6.53
N PHE A 58 2.01 8.86 -5.45
CA PHE A 58 2.12 8.32 -4.11
C PHE A 58 0.90 7.49 -3.73
N PHE A 59 -0.32 8.00 -3.96
CA PHE A 59 -1.56 7.28 -3.66
C PHE A 59 -1.69 6.01 -4.49
N THR A 60 -1.34 6.05 -5.76
CA THR A 60 -1.34 4.86 -6.62
C THR A 60 -0.44 3.77 -6.05
N HIS A 61 0.74 4.14 -5.61
CA HIS A 61 1.68 3.21 -4.98
C HIS A 61 1.12 2.62 -3.68
N VAL A 62 0.57 3.46 -2.81
CA VAL A 62 -0.04 3.03 -1.54
C VAL A 62 -1.22 2.09 -1.76
N ILE A 63 -2.12 2.43 -2.66
CA ILE A 63 -3.29 1.60 -2.98
C ILE A 63 -2.86 0.25 -3.56
N GLY A 64 -1.80 0.22 -4.36
CA GLY A 64 -1.22 -1.02 -4.85
C GLY A 64 -0.78 -1.94 -3.71
N ILE A 65 -0.06 -1.41 -2.73
CA ILE A 65 0.39 -2.17 -1.55
C ILE A 65 -0.81 -2.64 -0.73
N VAL A 66 -1.77 -1.76 -0.47
CA VAL A 66 -3.00 -2.09 0.28
C VAL A 66 -3.78 -3.22 -0.38
N ASN A 67 -3.96 -3.15 -1.69
CA ASN A 67 -4.68 -4.20 -2.44
C ASN A 67 -3.95 -5.53 -2.38
N HIS A 68 -2.63 -5.53 -2.45
CA HIS A 68 -1.83 -6.75 -2.29
C HIS A 68 -1.98 -7.35 -0.90
N ILE A 69 -1.92 -6.53 0.15
CA ILE A 69 -2.13 -6.99 1.53
C ILE A 69 -3.52 -7.64 1.67
N ARG A 70 -4.55 -6.97 1.18
CA ARG A 70 -5.93 -7.48 1.23
C ARG A 70 -6.10 -8.77 0.42
N SER A 71 -5.42 -8.90 -0.71
CA SER A 71 -5.48 -10.10 -1.56
C SER A 71 -4.87 -11.32 -0.86
N HIS A 72 -4.00 -11.13 0.10
CA HIS A 72 -3.43 -12.21 0.92
C HIS A 72 -4.30 -12.56 2.15
N GLY A 73 -5.51 -12.00 2.20
CA GLY A 73 -6.49 -12.32 3.24
C GLY A 73 -6.35 -11.51 4.53
N GLU A 74 -5.45 -10.54 4.58
CA GLU A 74 -5.32 -9.66 5.74
C GLU A 74 -6.32 -8.51 5.67
N THR A 75 -6.94 -8.22 6.80
CA THR A 75 -7.81 -7.06 6.94
C THR A 75 -6.98 -5.82 7.23
N LEU A 76 -7.17 -4.79 6.42
CA LEU A 76 -6.53 -3.49 6.64
C LEU A 76 -7.62 -2.43 6.67
N GLU A 77 -7.84 -1.85 7.85
CA GLU A 77 -8.88 -0.85 8.06
C GLU A 77 -8.52 0.46 7.37
N GLU A 78 -9.52 1.11 6.82
CA GLU A 78 -9.35 2.39 6.12
C GLU A 78 -8.77 3.47 7.02
N ARG A 79 -9.19 3.51 8.28
CA ARG A 79 -8.64 4.42 9.28
C ARG A 79 -7.11 4.29 9.40
N ARG A 80 -6.62 3.06 9.45
CA ARG A 80 -5.17 2.79 9.55
C ARG A 80 -4.42 3.28 8.31
N ILE A 81 -5.04 3.12 7.15
CA ILE A 81 -4.48 3.61 5.89
C ILE A 81 -4.40 5.13 5.90
N VAL A 82 -5.48 5.81 6.29
CA VAL A 82 -5.53 7.27 6.40
C VAL A 82 -4.47 7.78 7.38
N GLU A 83 -4.38 7.19 8.57
CA GLU A 83 -3.39 7.58 9.57
C GLU A 83 -1.96 7.41 9.05
N LYS A 84 -1.69 6.32 8.35
CA LYS A 84 -0.37 6.07 7.76
C LYS A 84 -0.05 7.08 6.66
N LEU A 85 -1.02 7.38 5.79
CA LEU A 85 -0.85 8.37 4.74
C LEU A 85 -0.52 9.74 5.31
N LEU A 86 -1.25 10.17 6.34
CA LEU A 86 -1.01 11.47 6.99
C LEU A 86 0.41 11.58 7.57
N ARG A 87 0.92 10.49 8.13
CA ARG A 87 2.29 10.46 8.68
C ARG A 87 3.39 10.34 7.62
N SER A 88 3.02 9.97 6.41
CA SER A 88 3.98 9.68 5.34
C SER A 88 4.23 10.85 4.41
N LEU A 89 3.56 11.98 4.62
CA LEU A 89 3.62 13.14 3.75
C LEU A 89 4.83 14.03 4.09
N PRO A 90 5.43 14.69 3.08
CA PRO A 90 6.50 15.67 3.32
C PRO A 90 5.98 16.93 4.02
N SER A 91 6.90 17.72 4.54
CA SER A 91 6.59 18.89 5.35
C SER A 91 5.73 19.96 4.66
N LYS A 92 5.76 20.03 3.34
CA LYS A 92 4.90 20.96 2.58
C LYS A 92 3.40 20.71 2.78
N PHE A 93 3.03 19.54 3.30
CA PHE A 93 1.64 19.19 3.62
C PHE A 93 1.31 19.34 5.12
N ASP A 94 2.23 19.79 5.96
CA ASP A 94 2.03 19.84 7.41
C ASP A 94 0.81 20.64 7.81
N VAL A 95 0.55 21.78 7.16
CA VAL A 95 -0.62 22.61 7.45
C VAL A 95 -1.93 21.87 7.19
N ILE A 96 -2.05 21.23 6.03
CA ILE A 96 -3.27 20.50 5.70
C ILE A 96 -3.44 19.24 6.56
N VAL A 97 -2.35 18.56 6.89
CA VAL A 97 -2.35 17.40 7.78
C VAL A 97 -2.87 17.81 9.16
N THR A 98 -2.33 18.85 9.74
CA THR A 98 -2.76 19.37 11.04
C THR A 98 -4.23 19.77 11.02
N THR A 99 -4.67 20.44 9.97
CA THR A 99 -6.06 20.86 9.80
C THR A 99 -6.99 19.64 9.76
N ILE A 100 -6.64 18.61 9.00
CA ILE A 100 -7.43 17.38 8.89
C ILE A 100 -7.51 16.67 10.25
N GLU A 101 -6.38 16.54 10.93
CA GLU A 101 -6.32 15.86 12.24
C GLU A 101 -7.15 16.58 13.31
N GLU A 102 -7.19 17.91 13.27
CA GLU A 102 -7.92 18.73 14.24
C GLU A 102 -9.41 18.84 13.93
N THR A 103 -9.81 18.85 12.67
CA THR A 103 -11.18 19.17 12.24
C THR A 103 -11.99 17.98 11.78
N ARG A 104 -11.35 16.86 11.46
CA ARG A 104 -12.01 15.68 10.90
C ARG A 104 -12.00 14.51 11.87
N ASP A 105 -13.09 13.76 11.87
CA ASP A 105 -13.13 12.46 12.54
C ASP A 105 -12.49 11.43 11.61
N LEU A 106 -11.27 11.01 11.95
CA LEU A 106 -10.51 10.05 11.14
C LEU A 106 -11.19 8.69 11.03
N THR A 107 -12.11 8.36 11.93
CA THR A 107 -12.87 7.11 11.85
C THR A 107 -13.86 7.12 10.69
N LYS A 108 -14.29 8.30 10.24
CA LYS A 108 -15.23 8.50 9.16
C LYS A 108 -14.61 9.09 7.90
N PHE A 109 -13.34 9.44 7.98
CA PHE A 109 -12.62 10.07 6.87
C PHE A 109 -12.07 8.99 5.94
N SER A 110 -12.46 9.03 4.66
CA SER A 110 -12.06 8.03 3.69
C SER A 110 -10.72 8.36 3.03
N VAL A 111 -10.09 7.33 2.45
CA VAL A 111 -8.88 7.49 1.64
C VAL A 111 -9.16 8.41 0.44
N ASP A 112 -10.32 8.27 -0.18
CA ASP A 112 -10.72 9.09 -1.33
C ASP A 112 -10.87 10.56 -0.95
N GLU A 113 -11.47 10.84 0.21
CA GLU A 113 -11.58 12.21 0.73
C GLU A 113 -10.20 12.81 1.01
N LEU A 114 -9.31 12.03 1.59
CA LEU A 114 -7.92 12.45 1.83
C LEU A 114 -7.21 12.74 0.53
N HIS A 115 -7.35 11.85 -0.46
CA HIS A 115 -6.76 12.03 -1.79
C HIS A 115 -7.22 13.34 -2.44
N ALA A 116 -8.53 13.59 -2.44
CA ALA A 116 -9.11 14.82 -2.99
C ALA A 116 -8.59 16.07 -2.26
N SER A 117 -8.53 16.04 -0.94
CA SER A 117 -8.02 17.14 -0.13
C SER A 117 -6.54 17.46 -0.43
N LEU A 118 -5.73 16.41 -0.53
CA LEU A 118 -4.30 16.57 -0.82
C LEU A 118 -4.05 17.02 -2.26
N MET A 119 -4.83 16.53 -3.22
CA MET A 119 -4.76 16.99 -4.61
C MET A 119 -5.06 18.48 -4.72
N THR A 120 -6.11 18.94 -4.04
CA THR A 120 -6.49 20.34 -4.00
C THR A 120 -5.38 21.20 -3.39
N HIS A 121 -4.81 20.72 -2.29
CA HIS A 121 -3.72 21.43 -1.61
C HIS A 121 -2.46 21.49 -2.47
N GLU A 122 -2.12 20.42 -3.14
CA GLU A 122 -0.98 20.34 -4.07
C GLU A 122 -1.13 21.38 -5.19
N GLN A 123 -2.33 21.50 -5.76
CA GLN A 123 -2.61 22.52 -6.77
C GLN A 123 -2.43 23.93 -6.25
N ARG A 124 -2.85 24.20 -5.02
CA ARG A 124 -2.67 25.49 -4.37
C ARG A 124 -1.19 25.80 -4.13
N LEU A 125 -0.41 24.81 -3.71
CA LEU A 125 1.04 24.97 -3.56
C LEU A 125 1.71 25.28 -4.89
N GLY A 126 1.32 24.60 -5.96
CA GLY A 126 1.83 24.86 -7.31
C GLY A 126 1.51 26.27 -7.79
N ARG A 127 0.30 26.76 -7.54
CA ARG A 127 -0.09 28.16 -7.87
C ARG A 127 0.72 29.16 -7.08
N SER A 128 0.94 28.90 -5.79
CA SER A 128 1.73 29.78 -4.92
C SER A 128 3.17 29.89 -5.41
N GLU A 129 3.79 28.77 -5.78
CA GLU A 129 5.14 28.74 -6.34
C GLU A 129 5.22 29.49 -7.67
N ASN A 130 4.28 29.26 -8.58
CA ASN A 130 4.21 29.96 -9.86
C ASN A 130 4.02 31.47 -9.67
N SER A 131 3.13 31.86 -8.76
CA SER A 131 2.90 33.25 -8.42
C SER A 131 4.15 33.93 -7.87
N SER A 132 4.89 33.25 -7.00
CA SER A 132 6.15 33.74 -6.45
C SER A 132 7.22 33.89 -7.53
N LEU A 133 7.32 32.93 -8.45
CA LEU A 133 8.25 32.99 -9.58
C LEU A 133 7.92 34.16 -10.53
N GLU A 134 6.64 34.33 -10.86
CA GLU A 134 6.20 35.44 -11.70
C GLU A 134 6.49 36.78 -11.06
N HIS A 135 6.26 36.92 -9.76
CA HIS A 135 6.54 38.15 -9.01
C HIS A 135 8.03 38.45 -9.00
N ALA A 136 8.88 37.48 -8.73
CA ALA A 136 10.33 37.61 -8.77
C ALA A 136 10.82 38.00 -10.17
N PHE A 137 10.26 37.38 -11.19
CA PHE A 137 10.59 37.69 -12.59
C PHE A 137 10.19 39.09 -12.97
N LYS A 138 9.00 39.57 -12.62
CA LYS A 138 8.54 40.92 -12.84
C LYS A 138 9.41 41.95 -12.10
N THR A 139 9.82 41.64 -10.88
CA THR A 139 10.69 42.50 -10.10
C THR A 139 12.06 42.69 -10.76
N GLN A 140 12.62 41.61 -11.34
CA GLN A 140 13.87 41.67 -12.10
C GLN A 140 13.73 42.45 -13.41
N MET A 141 12.56 42.39 -14.04
CA MET A 141 12.31 43.07 -15.32
C MET A 141 11.97 44.54 -15.18
N SER A 142 11.69 45.05 -13.99
CA SER A 142 11.35 46.44 -13.75
C SER A 142 12.56 47.37 -13.62
N PHE A 143 13.74 46.90 -13.94
CA PHE A 143 14.91 47.69 -14.17
C PHE A 143 15.02 48.10 -15.60
#